data_efe968478a975369d46fe3cb929dab7a
#
_entry.id   efe968478a975369d46fe3cb929dab7a
#
_cell.length_a   1.000
_cell.length_b   1.000
_cell.length_c   1.000
_cell.angle_alpha   90.00
_cell.angle_beta   90.00
_cell.angle_gamma   90.00
#
_symmetry.space_group_name_H-M   'P 1'
#
loop_
_entity.id
_entity.type
_entity.pdbx_description
1 polymer ?
#
loop_
_entity_poly.entity_id
_entity_poly.type
_entity_poly.pdbx_seq_one_letter_code
_entity_poly.pdbx_strand_id
1 'polypeptide(L)'
;MIFKNKKLKLALLALPLLLAAGCATTPPSNTDDLCEIFREKDDWYHDAAKSARKWNTPIATMMATLHQESRFVHDAKPPRTKILWIIPGPRPSDAYGYSQALGSTWKGYQRATGNYRGDRDDFEDAIDFVGWYHNTSQRQCRIKPNDTYHLYLAYHEGQGGFNRRTYRNKKWLTNVAHKVSARAQSYQRQLNSCEASLKKRKKFLGIF
;
A
#
# COMPACT_ATOMS: atom_id res chain seq x y z
N MET A 1 16.00 25.19 73.67
CA MET A 1 15.10 25.30 72.51
C MET A 1 15.81 24.76 71.28
N ILE A 2 15.43 23.61 70.82
CA ILE A 2 16.14 22.88 69.77
C ILE A 2 15.21 22.88 68.53
N PHE A 3 15.54 23.65 67.51
CA PHE A 3 14.84 23.61 66.23
C PHE A 3 15.43 22.51 65.33
N LYS A 4 14.66 21.47 65.12
CA LYS A 4 14.98 20.34 64.24
C LYS A 4 14.59 20.69 62.78
N ASN A 5 15.58 20.99 61.95
CA ASN A 5 15.39 21.20 60.52
C ASN A 5 15.03 19.85 59.83
N LYS A 6 13.78 19.70 59.42
CA LYS A 6 13.36 18.63 58.49
C LYS A 6 13.76 19.01 57.07
N LYS A 7 14.82 18.38 56.56
CA LYS A 7 15.14 18.44 55.12
C LYS A 7 14.07 17.70 54.33
N LEU A 8 13.22 18.45 53.66
CA LEU A 8 12.24 17.92 52.72
C LEU A 8 12.99 17.41 51.49
N LYS A 9 13.12 16.08 51.38
CA LYS A 9 13.65 15.45 50.19
C LYS A 9 12.58 15.50 49.10
N LEU A 10 12.73 16.46 48.16
CA LEU A 10 11.95 16.50 46.94
C LEU A 10 12.44 15.39 46.03
N ALA A 11 11.76 14.24 46.05
CA ALA A 11 11.98 13.17 45.09
C ALA A 11 11.40 13.63 43.76
N LEU A 12 12.26 14.10 42.83
CA LEU A 12 11.90 14.26 41.42
C LEU A 12 11.59 12.85 40.86
N LEU A 13 10.32 12.54 40.73
CA LEU A 13 9.87 11.46 39.88
C LEU A 13 10.16 11.83 38.44
N ALA A 14 11.30 11.39 37.91
CA ALA A 14 11.57 11.41 36.50
C ALA A 14 10.64 10.36 35.86
N LEU A 15 9.48 10.81 35.39
CA LEU A 15 8.58 10.02 34.55
C LEU A 15 9.29 9.82 33.21
N PRO A 16 9.67 8.57 32.83
CA PRO A 16 10.20 8.33 31.49
C PRO A 16 9.08 8.64 30.50
N LEU A 17 9.24 9.71 29.75
CA LEU A 17 8.45 10.03 28.58
C LEU A 17 8.77 8.93 27.55
N LEU A 18 8.02 7.84 27.57
CA LEU A 18 7.99 6.84 26.50
C LEU A 18 7.55 7.60 25.25
N LEU A 19 8.52 8.05 24.46
CA LEU A 19 8.34 8.41 23.08
C LEU A 19 7.81 7.15 22.39
N ALA A 20 6.50 7.01 22.33
CA ALA A 20 5.86 6.16 21.35
C ALA A 20 6.27 6.74 20.00
N ALA A 21 7.42 6.30 19.48
CA ALA A 21 7.75 6.44 18.08
C ALA A 21 6.67 5.65 17.36
N GLY A 22 5.56 6.31 17.04
CA GLY A 22 4.60 5.80 16.09
C GLY A 22 5.41 5.46 14.86
N CYS A 23 5.48 4.18 14.52
CA CYS A 23 6.08 3.72 13.27
C CYS A 23 5.24 4.25 12.11
N ALA A 24 5.31 5.56 11.85
CA ALA A 24 4.92 6.10 10.57
C ALA A 24 5.86 5.45 9.56
N THR A 25 5.36 4.46 8.81
CA THR A 25 6.16 3.76 7.81
C THR A 25 6.49 4.75 6.71
N THR A 26 7.71 5.31 6.76
CA THR A 26 8.22 6.13 5.66
C THR A 26 8.21 5.31 4.38
N PRO A 27 7.95 5.92 3.22
CA PRO A 27 8.12 5.24 1.95
C PRO A 27 9.54 4.68 1.80
N PRO A 28 9.74 3.61 1.01
CA PRO A 28 11.09 3.12 0.69
C PRO A 28 11.95 4.23 0.09
N SER A 29 13.23 4.26 0.45
CA SER A 29 14.19 5.27 0.00
C SER A 29 14.40 5.24 -1.53
N ASN A 30 14.38 4.06 -2.12
CA ASN A 30 14.44 3.85 -3.57
C ASN A 30 13.22 3.03 -4.02
N THR A 31 12.23 3.71 -4.61
CA THR A 31 11.00 3.06 -5.10
C THR A 31 11.16 2.45 -6.49
N ASP A 32 12.31 2.57 -7.15
CA ASP A 32 12.56 2.04 -8.48
C ASP A 32 13.25 0.65 -8.45
N ASP A 33 13.77 0.23 -7.30
CA ASP A 33 14.37 -1.10 -7.11
C ASP A 33 13.56 -1.95 -6.13
N LEU A 34 12.89 -2.99 -6.67
CA LEU A 34 12.05 -3.88 -5.86
C LEU A 34 12.85 -4.69 -4.84
N CYS A 35 14.10 -5.03 -5.15
CA CYS A 35 14.96 -5.76 -4.22
C CYS A 35 15.37 -4.88 -3.04
N GLU A 36 15.66 -3.60 -3.28
CA GLU A 36 15.96 -2.62 -2.22
C GLU A 36 14.71 -2.37 -1.36
N ILE A 37 13.54 -2.18 -1.98
CA ILE A 37 12.28 -2.05 -1.24
C ILE A 37 12.11 -3.20 -0.25
N PHE A 38 12.25 -4.44 -0.71
CA PHE A 38 12.06 -5.62 0.15
C PHE A 38 13.21 -5.86 1.14
N ARG A 39 14.39 -5.28 0.94
CA ARG A 39 15.46 -5.30 1.94
C ARG A 39 15.25 -4.25 3.03
N GLU A 40 14.73 -3.08 2.66
CA GLU A 40 14.43 -1.98 3.58
C GLU A 40 13.16 -2.25 4.41
N LYS A 41 12.16 -2.88 3.79
CA LYS A 41 10.88 -3.22 4.41
C LYS A 41 10.78 -4.73 4.62
N ASP A 42 11.30 -5.21 5.73
CA ASP A 42 11.57 -6.64 5.97
C ASP A 42 10.39 -7.59 5.72
N ASP A 43 9.18 -7.21 6.15
CA ASP A 43 8.00 -8.08 6.03
C ASP A 43 7.29 -7.98 4.67
N TRP A 44 7.51 -6.91 3.91
CA TRP A 44 6.75 -6.64 2.69
C TRP A 44 6.88 -7.73 1.62
N TYR A 45 8.06 -8.37 1.51
CA TYR A 45 8.21 -9.50 0.59
C TYR A 45 7.29 -10.67 0.96
N HIS A 46 7.22 -11.00 2.27
CA HIS A 46 6.43 -12.14 2.74
C HIS A 46 4.93 -11.86 2.57
N ASP A 47 4.48 -10.64 2.83
CA ASP A 47 3.10 -10.21 2.69
C ASP A 47 2.69 -10.20 1.20
N ALA A 48 3.54 -9.63 0.33
CA ALA A 48 3.31 -9.66 -1.10
C ALA A 48 3.31 -11.09 -1.67
N ALA A 49 4.21 -11.96 -1.21
CA ALA A 49 4.25 -13.36 -1.64
C ALA A 49 3.04 -14.17 -1.12
N LYS A 50 2.54 -13.88 0.09
CA LYS A 50 1.31 -14.45 0.64
C LYS A 50 0.10 -14.05 -0.20
N SER A 51 -0.04 -12.75 -0.49
CA SER A 51 -1.11 -12.22 -1.34
C SER A 51 -1.05 -12.78 -2.77
N ALA A 52 0.15 -12.86 -3.37
CA ALA A 52 0.33 -13.39 -4.72
C ALA A 52 -0.15 -14.83 -4.86
N ARG A 53 0.15 -15.68 -3.87
CA ARG A 53 -0.33 -17.08 -3.85
C ARG A 53 -1.84 -17.15 -3.65
N LYS A 54 -2.38 -16.35 -2.72
CA LYS A 54 -3.81 -16.34 -2.38
C LYS A 54 -4.67 -15.90 -3.55
N TRP A 55 -4.22 -14.89 -4.30
CA TRP A 55 -5.02 -14.23 -5.32
C TRP A 55 -4.59 -14.53 -6.77
N ASN A 56 -3.59 -15.39 -6.96
CA ASN A 56 -3.01 -15.67 -8.28
C ASN A 56 -2.67 -14.39 -9.06
N THR A 57 -2.01 -13.45 -8.39
CA THR A 57 -1.59 -12.17 -8.97
C THR A 57 -0.10 -11.97 -8.75
N PRO A 58 0.72 -11.69 -9.79
CA PRO A 58 2.17 -11.55 -9.62
C PRO A 58 2.54 -10.43 -8.64
N ILE A 59 3.55 -10.67 -7.78
CA ILE A 59 4.09 -9.68 -6.84
C ILE A 59 4.42 -8.37 -7.58
N ALA A 60 5.12 -8.47 -8.70
CA ALA A 60 5.53 -7.30 -9.48
C ALA A 60 4.35 -6.45 -9.96
N THR A 61 3.23 -7.08 -10.34
CA THR A 61 2.00 -6.38 -10.74
C THR A 61 1.38 -5.62 -9.57
N MET A 62 1.26 -6.26 -8.41
CA MET A 62 0.70 -5.63 -7.22
C MET A 62 1.57 -4.47 -6.73
N MET A 63 2.89 -4.67 -6.68
CA MET A 63 3.84 -3.62 -6.26
C MET A 63 3.86 -2.44 -7.23
N ALA A 64 3.77 -2.69 -8.55
CA ALA A 64 3.68 -1.62 -9.54
C ALA A 64 2.36 -0.83 -9.42
N THR A 65 1.27 -1.50 -9.05
CA THR A 65 -0.01 -0.83 -8.75
C THR A 65 0.13 0.07 -7.52
N LEU A 66 0.63 -0.43 -6.38
CA LEU A 66 0.84 0.38 -5.17
C LEU A 66 1.80 1.56 -5.43
N HIS A 67 2.87 1.34 -6.21
CA HIS A 67 3.76 2.43 -6.60
C HIS A 67 3.02 3.53 -7.37
N GLN A 68 2.15 3.17 -8.30
CA GLN A 68 1.39 4.14 -9.09
C GLN A 68 0.37 4.90 -8.24
N GLU A 69 -0.28 4.22 -7.29
CA GLU A 69 -1.35 4.79 -6.48
C GLU A 69 -0.83 5.75 -5.41
N SER A 70 0.24 5.40 -4.71
CA SER A 70 0.71 6.18 -3.55
C SER A 70 2.23 6.40 -3.50
N ARG A 71 3.01 5.76 -4.37
CA ARG A 71 4.48 5.63 -4.21
C ARG A 71 4.87 5.08 -2.84
N PHE A 72 4.08 4.16 -2.35
CA PHE A 72 4.24 3.55 -1.03
C PHE A 72 4.10 4.51 0.16
N VAL A 73 3.41 5.63 -0.01
CA VAL A 73 3.01 6.50 1.09
C VAL A 73 1.79 5.88 1.78
N HIS A 74 1.93 5.51 3.06
CA HIS A 74 0.92 4.75 3.80
C HIS A 74 -0.41 5.50 3.99
N ASP A 75 -0.35 6.80 4.25
CA ASP A 75 -1.51 7.66 4.53
C ASP A 75 -1.88 8.59 3.35
N ALA A 76 -1.46 8.20 2.14
CA ALA A 76 -1.69 8.99 0.93
C ALA A 76 -3.19 9.33 0.76
N LYS A 77 -3.43 10.57 0.37
CA LYS A 77 -4.79 11.10 0.08
C LYS A 77 -4.75 11.88 -1.22
N PRO A 78 -5.83 11.86 -2.02
CA PRO A 78 -5.93 12.69 -3.20
C PRO A 78 -5.69 14.17 -2.86
N PRO A 79 -5.02 14.94 -3.73
CA PRO A 79 -4.83 16.37 -3.49
C PRO A 79 -6.20 17.07 -3.39
N ARG A 80 -6.26 18.11 -2.55
CA ARG A 80 -7.46 18.95 -2.46
C ARG A 80 -7.66 19.72 -3.76
N THR A 81 -8.92 19.89 -4.16
CA THR A 81 -9.28 20.86 -5.21
C THR A 81 -8.91 22.27 -4.77
N LYS A 82 -8.75 23.17 -5.71
CA LYS A 82 -8.51 24.59 -5.41
C LYS A 82 -9.77 25.39 -5.75
N ILE A 83 -10.32 26.11 -4.79
CA ILE A 83 -11.39 27.08 -4.97
C ILE A 83 -10.72 28.43 -5.24
N LEU A 84 -11.13 29.12 -6.29
CA LEU A 84 -10.52 30.40 -6.71
C LEU A 84 -8.98 30.34 -6.81
N TRP A 85 -8.43 29.15 -7.21
CA TRP A 85 -6.99 28.91 -7.41
C TRP A 85 -6.12 28.93 -6.14
N ILE A 86 -6.62 29.45 -5.00
CA ILE A 86 -5.84 29.72 -3.78
C ILE A 86 -6.38 28.98 -2.56
N ILE A 87 -7.70 28.80 -2.42
CA ILE A 87 -8.32 28.23 -1.24
C ILE A 87 -8.39 26.70 -1.37
N PRO A 88 -7.88 25.91 -0.39
CA PRO A 88 -8.03 24.47 -0.43
C PRO A 88 -9.51 24.06 -0.37
N GLY A 89 -9.99 23.41 -1.42
CA GLY A 89 -11.34 22.84 -1.50
C GLY A 89 -11.42 21.40 -0.98
N PRO A 90 -12.57 20.73 -1.20
CA PRO A 90 -12.75 19.34 -0.84
C PRO A 90 -11.82 18.41 -1.65
N ARG A 91 -11.61 17.19 -1.17
CA ARG A 91 -10.93 16.15 -1.95
C ARG A 91 -11.90 15.57 -2.97
N PRO A 92 -11.43 15.19 -4.16
CA PRO A 92 -12.28 14.64 -5.24
C PRO A 92 -12.86 13.26 -4.89
N SER A 93 -12.25 12.54 -3.95
CA SER A 93 -12.71 11.23 -3.49
C SER A 93 -12.21 10.93 -2.08
N ASP A 94 -12.70 9.85 -1.47
CA ASP A 94 -12.28 9.28 -0.19
C ASP A 94 -11.19 8.21 -0.34
N ALA A 95 -10.51 8.17 -1.49
CA ALA A 95 -9.36 7.28 -1.71
C ALA A 95 -8.31 7.51 -0.63
N TYR A 96 -7.71 6.41 -0.12
CA TYR A 96 -6.80 6.50 1.02
C TYR A 96 -5.78 5.37 1.02
N GLY A 97 -4.61 5.68 1.61
CA GLY A 97 -3.58 4.73 1.94
C GLY A 97 -2.76 4.24 0.75
N TYR A 98 -2.03 3.16 0.95
CA TYR A 98 -1.15 2.58 -0.05
C TYR A 98 -1.83 2.30 -1.39
N SER A 99 -3.03 1.73 -1.34
CA SER A 99 -3.76 1.27 -2.53
C SER A 99 -4.69 2.30 -3.13
N GLN A 100 -4.87 3.47 -2.51
CA GLN A 100 -5.85 4.49 -2.90
C GLN A 100 -7.26 3.91 -3.07
N ALA A 101 -7.59 2.86 -2.30
CA ALA A 101 -8.90 2.26 -2.32
C ALA A 101 -9.97 3.25 -1.86
N LEU A 102 -11.10 3.31 -2.58
CA LEU A 102 -12.30 4.00 -2.10
C LEU A 102 -12.90 3.25 -0.92
N GLY A 103 -13.46 3.97 0.05
CA GLY A 103 -14.06 3.37 1.24
C GLY A 103 -15.16 2.35 0.93
N SER A 104 -15.96 2.60 -0.10
CA SER A 104 -16.99 1.64 -0.54
C SER A 104 -16.39 0.36 -1.10
N THR A 105 -15.30 0.46 -1.87
CA THR A 105 -14.59 -0.69 -2.45
C THR A 105 -13.87 -1.47 -1.35
N TRP A 106 -13.24 -0.78 -0.39
CA TRP A 106 -12.63 -1.40 0.78
C TRP A 106 -13.64 -2.20 1.61
N LYS A 107 -14.80 -1.64 1.89
CA LYS A 107 -15.91 -2.38 2.54
C LYS A 107 -16.36 -3.61 1.74
N GLY A 108 -16.32 -3.54 0.42
CA GLY A 108 -16.57 -4.68 -0.46
C GLY A 108 -15.53 -5.80 -0.26
N TYR A 109 -14.24 -5.43 -0.20
CA TYR A 109 -13.15 -6.35 0.11
C TYR A 109 -13.30 -6.98 1.50
N GLN A 110 -13.57 -6.17 2.52
CA GLN A 110 -13.78 -6.67 3.89
C GLN A 110 -14.89 -7.70 3.96
N ARG A 111 -16.04 -7.44 3.32
CA ARG A 111 -17.14 -8.42 3.26
C ARG A 111 -16.77 -9.69 2.50
N ALA A 112 -16.02 -9.57 1.42
CA ALA A 112 -15.65 -10.72 0.58
C ALA A 112 -14.59 -11.62 1.22
N THR A 113 -13.76 -11.07 2.10
CA THR A 113 -12.62 -11.78 2.70
C THR A 113 -12.76 -12.07 4.20
N GLY A 114 -13.71 -11.41 4.86
CA GLY A 114 -13.85 -11.45 6.32
C GLY A 114 -12.81 -10.60 7.08
N ASN A 115 -11.95 -9.86 6.37
CA ASN A 115 -10.92 -9.02 6.98
C ASN A 115 -11.48 -7.66 7.45
N TYR A 116 -12.36 -7.70 8.46
CA TYR A 116 -12.99 -6.48 9.00
C TYR A 116 -12.05 -5.59 9.82
N ARG A 117 -10.88 -6.08 10.21
CA ARG A 117 -9.90 -5.33 10.99
C ARG A 117 -8.81 -4.70 10.12
N GLY A 118 -8.81 -4.99 8.82
CA GLY A 118 -7.81 -4.48 7.91
C GLY A 118 -7.90 -2.95 7.73
N ASP A 119 -6.73 -2.33 7.63
CA ASP A 119 -6.56 -0.89 7.44
C ASP A 119 -5.92 -0.57 6.09
N ARG A 120 -6.37 0.53 5.45
CA ARG A 120 -5.87 0.94 4.12
C ARG A 120 -4.44 1.50 4.15
N ASP A 121 -3.95 1.89 5.31
CA ASP A 121 -2.59 2.38 5.60
C ASP A 121 -1.65 1.32 6.20
N ASP A 122 -2.13 0.09 6.38
CA ASP A 122 -1.31 -1.09 6.62
C ASP A 122 -0.90 -1.74 5.29
N PHE A 123 0.39 -2.13 5.18
CA PHE A 123 0.91 -2.68 3.92
C PHE A 123 0.40 -4.10 3.63
N GLU A 124 0.34 -4.99 4.64
CA GLU A 124 -0.16 -6.36 4.46
C GLU A 124 -1.61 -6.35 3.96
N ASP A 125 -2.44 -5.50 4.55
CA ASP A 125 -3.84 -5.37 4.18
C ASP A 125 -4.01 -4.72 2.80
N ALA A 126 -3.22 -3.68 2.51
CA ALA A 126 -3.30 -2.99 1.22
C ALA A 126 -2.83 -3.86 0.05
N ILE A 127 -1.77 -4.66 0.23
CA ILE A 127 -1.29 -5.57 -0.83
C ILE A 127 -2.26 -6.75 -1.03
N ASP A 128 -2.90 -7.24 0.05
CA ASP A 128 -3.94 -8.28 -0.04
C ASP A 128 -5.19 -7.74 -0.76
N PHE A 129 -5.58 -6.49 -0.49
CA PHE A 129 -6.65 -5.81 -1.22
C PHE A 129 -6.34 -5.70 -2.71
N VAL A 130 -5.14 -5.26 -3.09
CA VAL A 130 -4.75 -5.14 -4.51
C VAL A 130 -4.79 -6.51 -5.19
N GLY A 131 -4.29 -7.55 -4.53
CA GLY A 131 -4.36 -8.93 -5.01
C GLY A 131 -5.80 -9.39 -5.24
N TRP A 132 -6.69 -9.17 -4.26
CA TRP A 132 -8.11 -9.48 -4.35
C TRP A 132 -8.80 -8.74 -5.51
N TYR A 133 -8.51 -7.45 -5.66
CA TYR A 133 -9.12 -6.62 -6.70
C TYR A 133 -8.69 -7.07 -8.10
N HIS A 134 -7.40 -7.34 -8.29
CA HIS A 134 -6.88 -7.87 -9.55
C HIS A 134 -7.44 -9.27 -9.85
N ASN A 135 -7.52 -10.17 -8.86
CA ASN A 135 -8.16 -11.47 -9.03
C ASN A 135 -9.64 -11.35 -9.43
N THR A 136 -10.36 -10.40 -8.84
CA THR A 136 -11.75 -10.10 -9.23
C THR A 136 -11.81 -9.62 -10.68
N SER A 137 -10.88 -8.76 -11.10
CA SER A 137 -10.77 -8.28 -12.48
C SER A 137 -10.40 -9.41 -13.46
N GLN A 138 -9.50 -10.32 -13.07
CA GLN A 138 -9.19 -11.52 -13.87
C GLN A 138 -10.44 -12.33 -14.19
N ARG A 139 -11.28 -12.57 -13.17
CA ARG A 139 -12.50 -13.37 -13.32
C ARG A 139 -13.60 -12.63 -14.07
N GLN A 140 -13.88 -11.38 -13.72
CA GLN A 140 -15.03 -10.63 -14.28
C GLN A 140 -14.73 -10.03 -15.65
N CYS A 141 -13.47 -9.73 -15.94
CA CYS A 141 -13.06 -9.08 -17.18
C CYS A 141 -12.27 -10.01 -18.10
N ARG A 142 -12.05 -11.29 -17.70
CA ARG A 142 -11.26 -12.29 -18.44
C ARG A 142 -9.84 -11.81 -18.75
N ILE A 143 -9.21 -11.10 -17.81
CA ILE A 143 -7.84 -10.61 -17.94
C ILE A 143 -6.86 -11.68 -17.44
N LYS A 144 -5.76 -11.92 -18.14
CA LYS A 144 -4.73 -12.86 -17.69
C LYS A 144 -3.99 -12.31 -16.45
N PRO A 145 -3.53 -13.16 -15.51
CA PRO A 145 -2.85 -12.72 -14.28
C PRO A 145 -1.61 -11.86 -14.52
N ASN A 146 -0.89 -12.07 -15.61
CA ASN A 146 0.33 -11.34 -15.98
C ASN A 146 0.08 -10.15 -16.92
N ASP A 147 -1.16 -9.85 -17.24
CA ASP A 147 -1.52 -8.69 -18.08
C ASP A 147 -1.72 -7.44 -17.22
N THR A 148 -0.62 -6.92 -16.71
CA THR A 148 -0.63 -5.73 -15.82
C THR A 148 -1.28 -4.52 -16.45
N TYR A 149 -1.15 -4.34 -17.78
CA TYR A 149 -1.75 -3.21 -18.48
C TYR A 149 -3.29 -3.20 -18.33
N HIS A 150 -3.94 -4.30 -18.67
CA HIS A 150 -5.39 -4.39 -18.54
C HIS A 150 -5.86 -4.51 -17.09
N LEU A 151 -5.09 -5.15 -16.22
CA LEU A 151 -5.39 -5.20 -14.78
C LEU A 151 -5.40 -3.79 -14.18
N TYR A 152 -4.46 -2.93 -14.54
CA TYR A 152 -4.43 -1.54 -14.06
C TYR A 152 -5.58 -0.70 -14.64
N LEU A 153 -5.93 -0.88 -15.93
CA LEU A 153 -7.11 -0.24 -16.50
C LEU A 153 -8.39 -0.62 -15.74
N ALA A 154 -8.55 -1.91 -15.40
CA ALA A 154 -9.68 -2.39 -14.62
C ALA A 154 -9.65 -1.90 -13.16
N TYR A 155 -8.44 -1.71 -12.59
CA TYR A 155 -8.27 -1.13 -11.27
C TYR A 155 -8.81 0.29 -11.19
N HIS A 156 -8.47 1.11 -12.17
CA HIS A 156 -8.89 2.51 -12.24
C HIS A 156 -10.37 2.70 -12.62
N GLU A 157 -10.85 1.97 -13.65
CA GLU A 157 -12.21 2.15 -14.20
C GLU A 157 -13.28 1.35 -13.44
N GLY A 158 -12.86 0.44 -12.57
CA GLY A 158 -13.71 -0.64 -12.09
C GLY A 158 -13.99 -1.69 -13.17
N GLN A 159 -14.36 -2.92 -12.77
CA GLN A 159 -14.63 -4.02 -13.70
C GLN A 159 -15.74 -3.68 -14.70
N GLY A 160 -16.79 -3.00 -14.23
CA GLY A 160 -17.89 -2.56 -15.11
C GLY A 160 -17.45 -1.52 -16.15
N GLY A 161 -16.64 -0.55 -15.75
CA GLY A 161 -16.08 0.47 -16.66
C GLY A 161 -15.14 -0.18 -17.69
N PHE A 162 -14.27 -1.07 -17.23
CA PHE A 162 -13.37 -1.82 -18.11
C PHE A 162 -14.14 -2.62 -19.18
N ASN A 163 -15.17 -3.36 -18.78
CA ASN A 163 -15.97 -4.17 -19.71
C ASN A 163 -16.72 -3.30 -20.74
N ARG A 164 -17.17 -2.09 -20.35
CA ARG A 164 -17.71 -1.08 -21.27
C ARG A 164 -16.64 -0.31 -22.05
N ARG A 165 -15.35 -0.58 -21.77
CA ARG A 165 -14.20 0.04 -22.45
C ARG A 165 -14.15 1.57 -22.30
N THR A 166 -14.58 2.12 -21.16
CA THR A 166 -14.60 3.57 -20.89
C THR A 166 -13.21 4.21 -20.91
N TYR A 167 -12.16 3.42 -20.74
CA TYR A 167 -10.76 3.85 -20.81
C TYR A 167 -10.31 4.25 -22.22
N ARG A 168 -10.99 3.80 -23.29
CA ARG A 168 -10.55 4.05 -24.68
C ARG A 168 -10.42 5.54 -25.01
N ASN A 169 -11.31 6.36 -24.46
CA ASN A 169 -11.31 7.81 -24.67
C ASN A 169 -10.43 8.55 -23.64
N LYS A 170 -9.72 7.85 -22.77
CA LYS A 170 -8.86 8.40 -21.73
C LYS A 170 -7.39 8.14 -22.06
N LYS A 171 -6.84 8.83 -23.04
CA LYS A 171 -5.45 8.66 -23.49
C LYS A 171 -4.44 8.78 -22.34
N TRP A 172 -4.71 9.67 -21.40
CA TRP A 172 -3.88 9.79 -20.20
C TRP A 172 -3.86 8.49 -19.38
N LEU A 173 -5.01 7.81 -19.21
CA LEU A 173 -5.09 6.57 -18.42
C LEU A 173 -4.38 5.41 -19.13
N THR A 174 -4.54 5.27 -20.45
CA THR A 174 -3.81 4.25 -21.20
C THR A 174 -2.31 4.46 -21.12
N ASN A 175 -1.83 5.73 -21.16
CA ASN A 175 -0.42 6.05 -20.95
C ASN A 175 0.06 5.68 -19.54
N VAL A 176 -0.75 5.92 -18.50
CA VAL A 176 -0.43 5.49 -17.12
C VAL A 176 -0.37 3.97 -17.04
N ALA A 177 -1.34 3.27 -17.62
CA ALA A 177 -1.34 1.80 -17.63
C ALA A 177 -0.10 1.20 -18.32
N HIS A 178 0.39 1.82 -19.39
CA HIS A 178 1.67 1.44 -20.00
C HIS A 178 2.86 1.62 -19.05
N LYS A 179 2.92 2.73 -18.31
CA LYS A 179 3.98 2.96 -17.31
C LYS A 179 3.93 1.94 -16.19
N VAL A 180 2.74 1.60 -15.69
CA VAL A 180 2.56 0.57 -14.65
C VAL A 180 3.00 -0.80 -15.17
N SER A 181 2.63 -1.14 -16.40
CA SER A 181 3.06 -2.40 -17.02
C SER A 181 4.59 -2.47 -17.19
N ALA A 182 5.22 -1.39 -17.66
CA ALA A 182 6.68 -1.32 -17.79
C ALA A 182 7.38 -1.45 -16.43
N ARG A 183 6.85 -0.79 -15.39
CA ARG A 183 7.36 -0.92 -14.01
C ARG A 183 7.22 -2.35 -13.50
N ALA A 184 6.09 -3.00 -13.69
CA ALA A 184 5.89 -4.40 -13.29
C ALA A 184 6.91 -5.32 -13.98
N GLN A 185 7.21 -5.12 -15.27
CA GLN A 185 8.24 -5.88 -15.96
C GLN A 185 9.64 -5.63 -15.38
N SER A 186 9.96 -4.38 -15.03
CA SER A 186 11.23 -4.06 -14.35
C SER A 186 11.32 -4.74 -12.99
N TYR A 187 10.29 -4.60 -12.17
CA TYR A 187 10.19 -5.24 -10.85
C TYR A 187 10.29 -6.78 -10.94
N GLN A 188 9.68 -7.39 -11.97
CA GLN A 188 9.78 -8.83 -12.16
C GLN A 188 11.21 -9.27 -12.47
N ARG A 189 11.94 -8.52 -13.33
CA ARG A 189 13.36 -8.83 -13.61
C ARG A 189 14.22 -8.70 -12.36
N GLN A 190 14.02 -7.66 -11.57
CA GLN A 190 14.73 -7.45 -10.30
C GLN A 190 14.42 -8.57 -9.32
N LEU A 191 13.13 -8.90 -9.14
CA LEU A 191 12.71 -9.97 -8.23
C LEU A 191 13.35 -11.31 -8.58
N ASN A 192 13.44 -11.64 -9.87
CA ASN A 192 14.10 -12.88 -10.32
C ASN A 192 15.54 -13.00 -9.83
N SER A 193 16.23 -11.86 -9.64
CA SER A 193 17.63 -11.85 -9.18
C SER A 193 17.78 -11.95 -7.66
N CYS A 194 16.81 -11.50 -6.88
CA CYS A 194 16.93 -11.41 -5.42
C CYS A 194 15.97 -12.31 -4.63
N GLU A 195 14.95 -12.87 -5.27
CA GLU A 195 13.87 -13.60 -4.58
C GLU A 195 14.38 -14.78 -3.74
N ALA A 196 15.39 -15.50 -4.24
CA ALA A 196 16.00 -16.62 -3.51
C ALA A 196 16.59 -16.19 -2.15
N SER A 197 17.15 -15.00 -2.06
CA SER A 197 17.67 -14.44 -0.80
C SER A 197 16.56 -13.93 0.10
N LEU A 198 15.52 -13.32 -0.46
CA LEU A 198 14.37 -12.80 0.28
C LEU A 198 13.57 -13.94 0.93
N LYS A 199 13.39 -15.07 0.24
CA LYS A 199 12.73 -16.28 0.79
C LYS A 199 13.43 -16.84 2.02
N LYS A 200 14.76 -16.68 2.14
CA LYS A 200 15.55 -17.16 3.28
C LYS A 200 15.45 -16.25 4.51
N ARG A 201 15.09 -14.99 4.34
CA ARG A 201 14.87 -14.08 5.45
C ARG A 201 13.61 -14.52 6.21
N LYS A 202 13.73 -14.79 7.50
CA LYS A 202 12.57 -15.08 8.33
C LYS A 202 11.74 -13.80 8.49
N LYS A 203 10.41 -13.91 8.43
CA LYS A 203 9.54 -12.83 8.87
C LYS A 203 9.93 -12.51 10.31
N PHE A 204 10.20 -11.25 10.63
CA PHE A 204 10.51 -10.85 12.00
C PHE A 204 9.23 -11.01 12.82
N LEU A 205 9.13 -12.13 13.50
CA LEU A 205 8.12 -12.31 14.55
C LEU A 205 8.57 -11.44 15.72
N GLY A 206 8.05 -10.20 15.77
CA GLY A 206 8.21 -9.36 16.96
C GLY A 206 7.65 -10.11 18.18
N ILE A 207 8.50 -10.83 18.86
CA ILE A 207 8.23 -11.32 20.21
C ILE A 207 8.65 -10.17 21.12
N PHE A 208 7.68 -9.35 21.49
CA PHE A 208 7.77 -8.47 22.66
C PHE A 208 6.60 -8.75 23.58
#